data_14996961d7996e83c96164294d8dd276
#
_entry.id   14996961d7996e83c96164294d8dd276
#
_cell.length_a   1.000
_cell.length_b   1.000
_cell.length_c   1.000
_cell.angle_alpha   90.00
_cell.angle_beta   90.00
_cell.angle_gamma   90.00
#
_symmetry.space_group_name_H-M   'P 1'
#
loop_
_entity.id
_entity.type
_entity.pdbx_description
1 polymer ?
#
loop_
_entity_poly.entity_id
_entity_poly.type
_entity_poly.pdbx_seq_one_letter_code
_entity_poly.pdbx_strand_id
1 'polypeptide(L)'
;MTRVKSGVVTHARHRKVVKAAKGYYGARSRNFRTAKQAVDRAMQYATRDRKVRKRVFRALWIQRLNAAVRQIDGNLNYSKFIHGLDKAGINLDRKVLADIAVHD
;
A
#
# COMPACT_ATOMS: atom_id res chain seq x y z
N MET A 1 32.71 -42.21 0.48
CA MET A 1 32.12 -40.86 0.64
C MET A 1 30.64 -40.89 0.28
N THR A 2 29.82 -40.37 1.15
CA THR A 2 28.37 -40.39 0.93
C THR A 2 27.94 -39.27 0.01
N ARG A 3 27.13 -39.62 -0.98
CA ARG A 3 26.61 -38.62 -1.93
C ARG A 3 25.46 -37.81 -1.27
N VAL A 4 25.58 -36.51 -1.26
CA VAL A 4 24.52 -35.62 -0.78
C VAL A 4 23.46 -35.50 -1.86
N LYS A 5 22.22 -35.83 -1.51
CA LYS A 5 21.08 -35.70 -2.42
C LYS A 5 20.31 -34.43 -2.09
N SER A 6 20.16 -33.57 -3.09
CA SER A 6 19.50 -32.27 -2.91
C SER A 6 18.01 -32.27 -3.29
N GLY A 7 17.48 -33.45 -3.68
CA GLY A 7 16.10 -33.54 -4.17
C GLY A 7 15.04 -33.06 -3.20
N VAL A 8 15.17 -33.42 -1.93
CA VAL A 8 14.20 -33.02 -0.89
C VAL A 8 14.22 -31.51 -0.68
N VAL A 9 15.42 -30.93 -0.57
CA VAL A 9 15.59 -29.50 -0.36
C VAL A 9 15.06 -28.70 -1.55
N THR A 10 15.41 -29.14 -2.76
CA THR A 10 14.98 -28.52 -4.00
C THR A 10 13.45 -28.52 -4.13
N HIS A 11 12.85 -29.69 -3.85
CA HIS A 11 11.38 -29.83 -3.90
C HIS A 11 10.70 -28.91 -2.90
N ALA A 12 11.24 -28.79 -1.69
CA ALA A 12 10.70 -27.91 -0.66
C ALA A 12 10.75 -26.44 -1.08
N ARG A 13 11.85 -26.03 -1.70
CA ARG A 13 12.00 -24.65 -2.22
C ARG A 13 11.01 -24.36 -3.33
N HIS A 14 10.85 -25.30 -4.26
CA HIS A 14 9.90 -25.14 -5.37
C HIS A 14 8.47 -25.10 -4.86
N ARG A 15 8.15 -25.97 -3.92
CA ARG A 15 6.81 -26.03 -3.31
C ARG A 15 6.46 -24.74 -2.58
N LYS A 16 7.42 -24.12 -1.91
CA LYS A 16 7.23 -22.86 -1.22
C LYS A 16 6.78 -21.76 -2.18
N VAL A 17 7.42 -21.69 -3.35
CA VAL A 17 7.07 -20.69 -4.39
C VAL A 17 5.69 -20.97 -4.98
N VAL A 18 5.42 -22.23 -5.34
CA VAL A 18 4.13 -22.63 -5.92
C VAL A 18 3.00 -22.40 -4.92
N LYS A 19 3.24 -22.64 -3.65
CA LYS A 19 2.27 -22.43 -2.58
C LYS A 19 1.95 -20.94 -2.42
N ALA A 20 2.98 -20.07 -2.57
CA ALA A 20 2.79 -18.62 -2.53
C ALA A 20 2.00 -18.12 -3.74
N ALA A 21 2.00 -18.86 -4.84
CA ALA A 21 1.26 -18.53 -6.06
C ALA A 21 -0.15 -19.12 -6.08
N LYS A 22 -0.62 -19.65 -4.98
CA LYS A 22 -1.94 -20.26 -4.88
C LYS A 22 -3.03 -19.26 -5.25
N GLY A 23 -3.93 -19.67 -6.14
CA GLY A 23 -5.00 -18.81 -6.63
C GLY A 23 -4.65 -18.04 -7.89
N TYR A 24 -3.42 -18.14 -8.37
CA TYR A 24 -3.01 -17.47 -9.61
C TYR A 24 -3.59 -18.19 -10.83
N TYR A 25 -3.82 -17.44 -11.88
CA TYR A 25 -4.46 -17.95 -13.09
C TYR A 25 -3.56 -18.92 -13.85
N GLY A 26 -4.15 -20.05 -14.25
CA GLY A 26 -3.51 -21.02 -15.15
C GLY A 26 -2.22 -21.61 -14.61
N ALA A 27 -1.19 -21.67 -15.46
CA ALA A 27 0.12 -22.25 -15.14
C ALA A 27 0.86 -21.52 -14.03
N ARG A 28 0.50 -20.29 -13.74
CA ARG A 28 1.13 -19.49 -12.69
C ARG A 28 0.96 -20.11 -11.30
N SER A 29 -0.13 -20.87 -11.10
CA SER A 29 -0.37 -21.54 -9.81
C SER A 29 0.20 -22.97 -9.77
N ARG A 30 0.67 -23.51 -10.89
CA ARG A 30 1.04 -24.92 -11.01
C ARG A 30 2.52 -25.15 -11.36
N ASN A 31 3.04 -24.42 -12.35
CA ASN A 31 4.40 -24.61 -12.85
C ASN A 31 5.37 -23.72 -12.09
N PHE A 32 6.40 -24.33 -11.50
CA PHE A 32 7.38 -23.59 -10.69
C PHE A 32 8.01 -22.43 -11.46
N ARG A 33 8.42 -22.66 -12.70
CA ARG A 33 9.11 -21.63 -13.50
C ARG A 33 8.22 -20.39 -13.68
N THR A 34 6.98 -20.60 -14.06
CA THR A 34 6.00 -19.52 -14.24
C THR A 34 5.58 -18.93 -12.90
N ALA A 35 5.38 -19.77 -11.88
CA ALA A 35 5.00 -19.33 -10.54
C ALA A 35 6.07 -18.45 -9.92
N LYS A 36 7.35 -18.79 -10.11
CA LYS A 36 8.45 -17.99 -9.56
C LYS A 36 8.45 -16.57 -10.15
N GLN A 37 8.28 -16.47 -11.46
CA GLN A 37 8.20 -15.15 -12.12
C GLN A 37 7.02 -14.34 -11.60
N ALA A 38 5.86 -14.98 -11.46
CA ALA A 38 4.66 -14.31 -10.97
C ALA A 38 4.80 -13.86 -9.51
N VAL A 39 5.38 -14.70 -8.65
CA VAL A 39 5.61 -14.38 -7.24
C VAL A 39 6.63 -13.25 -7.08
N ASP A 40 7.72 -13.29 -7.87
CA ASP A 40 8.73 -12.22 -7.85
C ASP A 40 8.09 -10.88 -8.21
N ARG A 41 7.26 -10.87 -9.23
CA ARG A 41 6.55 -9.65 -9.65
C ARG A 41 5.55 -9.20 -8.58
N ALA A 42 4.85 -10.16 -7.96
CA ALA A 42 3.90 -9.86 -6.88
C ALA A 42 4.61 -9.19 -5.69
N MET A 43 5.80 -9.67 -5.35
CA MET A 43 6.60 -9.08 -4.27
C MET A 43 7.07 -7.67 -4.62
N GLN A 44 7.48 -7.45 -5.87
CA GLN A 44 7.85 -6.11 -6.35
C GLN A 44 6.67 -5.15 -6.25
N TYR A 45 5.50 -5.59 -6.70
CA TYR A 45 4.28 -4.80 -6.61
C TYR A 45 3.88 -4.53 -5.17
N ALA A 46 4.03 -5.52 -4.27
CA ALA A 46 3.72 -5.36 -2.87
C ALA A 46 4.59 -4.26 -2.22
N THR A 47 5.88 -4.25 -2.51
CA THR A 47 6.80 -3.23 -2.00
C THR A 47 6.46 -1.86 -2.56
N ARG A 48 6.27 -1.77 -3.87
CA ARG A 48 5.90 -0.53 -4.54
C ARG A 48 4.61 0.04 -3.99
N ASP A 49 3.59 -0.80 -3.87
CA ASP A 49 2.25 -0.36 -3.50
C ASP A 49 2.11 -0.04 -2.03
N ARG A 50 2.95 -0.62 -1.15
CA ARG A 50 3.02 -0.17 0.25
C ARG A 50 3.51 1.27 0.34
N LYS A 51 4.44 1.65 -0.52
CA LYS A 51 4.92 3.04 -0.60
C LYS A 51 3.86 3.96 -1.21
N VAL A 52 3.18 3.49 -2.26
CA VAL A 52 2.11 4.23 -2.93
C VAL A 52 0.92 4.42 -2.00
N ARG A 53 0.62 3.43 -1.16
CA ARG A 53 -0.51 3.50 -0.22
C ARG A 53 -0.43 4.72 0.70
N LYS A 54 0.77 5.07 1.14
CA LYS A 54 0.97 6.26 1.98
C LYS A 54 0.54 7.52 1.24
N ARG A 55 0.85 7.61 -0.05
CA ARG A 55 0.46 8.74 -0.90
C ARG A 55 -1.05 8.76 -1.13
N VAL A 56 -1.66 7.60 -1.32
CA VAL A 56 -3.09 7.47 -1.55
C VAL A 56 -3.87 7.92 -0.31
N PHE A 57 -3.45 7.49 0.89
CA PHE A 57 -4.10 7.92 2.12
C PHE A 57 -3.94 9.41 2.36
N ARG A 58 -2.77 9.96 2.08
CA ARG A 58 -2.56 11.40 2.21
C ARG A 58 -3.49 12.17 1.28
N ALA A 59 -3.65 11.72 0.05
CA ALA A 59 -4.57 12.32 -0.92
C ALA A 59 -6.01 12.25 -0.43
N LEU A 60 -6.40 11.14 0.18
CA LEU A 60 -7.73 10.96 0.76
C LEU A 60 -7.97 11.94 1.91
N TRP A 61 -7.00 12.09 2.80
CA TRP A 61 -7.10 13.04 3.92
C TRP A 61 -7.25 14.48 3.43
N ILE A 62 -6.47 14.84 2.41
CA ILE A 62 -6.54 16.17 1.80
C ILE A 62 -7.91 16.40 1.17
N GLN A 63 -8.45 15.41 0.47
CA GLN A 63 -9.77 15.47 -0.15
C GLN A 63 -10.87 15.69 0.88
N ARG A 64 -10.82 14.94 1.98
CA ARG A 64 -11.80 15.07 3.07
C ARG A 64 -11.72 16.42 3.74
N LEU A 65 -10.51 16.91 4.01
CA LEU A 65 -10.30 18.22 4.60
C LEU A 65 -10.81 19.33 3.69
N ASN A 66 -10.50 19.24 2.40
CA ASN A 66 -10.94 20.24 1.42
C ASN A 66 -12.47 20.30 1.36
N ALA A 67 -13.13 19.15 1.34
CA ALA A 67 -14.60 19.08 1.33
C ALA A 67 -15.20 19.70 2.59
N ALA A 68 -14.66 19.38 3.76
CA ALA A 68 -15.16 19.89 5.04
C ALA A 68 -14.97 21.41 5.16
N VAL A 69 -13.80 21.89 4.75
CA VAL A 69 -13.48 23.31 4.82
C VAL A 69 -14.39 24.13 3.90
N ARG A 70 -14.67 23.61 2.71
CA ARG A 70 -15.57 24.28 1.75
C ARG A 70 -17.03 24.31 2.22
N GLN A 71 -17.44 23.35 3.01
CA GLN A 71 -18.77 23.33 3.60
C GLN A 71 -18.94 24.42 4.66
N ILE A 72 -17.86 24.73 5.39
CA ILE A 72 -17.87 25.77 6.42
C ILE A 72 -17.88 27.16 5.81
N ASP A 73 -17.04 27.37 4.80
CA ASP A 73 -16.91 28.66 4.09
C ASP A 73 -16.58 28.40 2.62
N GLY A 74 -17.47 28.81 1.73
CA GLY A 74 -17.29 28.61 0.29
C GLY A 74 -16.06 29.31 -0.29
N ASN A 75 -15.55 30.33 0.36
CA ASN A 75 -14.36 31.06 -0.06
C ASN A 75 -13.05 30.41 0.43
N LEU A 76 -13.16 29.45 1.34
CA LEU A 76 -12.02 28.74 1.89
C LEU A 76 -11.75 27.47 1.08
N ASN A 77 -10.48 27.09 0.94
CA ASN A 77 -10.07 25.83 0.33
C ASN A 77 -8.96 25.21 1.16
N TYR A 78 -8.51 24.02 0.78
CA TYR A 78 -7.49 23.29 1.52
C TYR A 78 -6.20 24.12 1.67
N SER A 79 -5.72 24.73 0.60
CA SER A 79 -4.47 25.51 0.62
C SER A 79 -4.53 26.67 1.59
N LYS A 80 -5.63 27.41 1.58
CA LYS A 80 -5.83 28.55 2.48
C LYS A 80 -5.96 28.07 3.92
N PHE A 81 -6.64 26.95 4.15
CA PHE A 81 -6.82 26.38 5.46
C PHE A 81 -5.48 25.95 6.09
N ILE A 82 -4.65 25.24 5.32
CA ILE A 82 -3.34 24.80 5.78
C ILE A 82 -2.43 26.00 6.07
N HIS A 83 -2.46 27.00 5.22
CA HIS A 83 -1.70 28.23 5.43
C HIS A 83 -2.13 28.91 6.73
N GLY A 84 -3.42 28.95 6.98
CA GLY A 84 -3.96 29.52 8.23
C GLY A 84 -3.53 28.76 9.47
N LEU A 85 -3.51 27.43 9.41
CA LEU A 85 -3.03 26.59 10.51
C LEU A 85 -1.55 26.84 10.78
N ASP A 86 -0.76 26.97 9.74
CA ASP A 86 0.67 27.24 9.85
C ASP A 86 0.91 28.61 10.51
N LYS A 87 0.18 29.62 10.10
CA LYS A 87 0.23 30.95 10.72
C LYS A 87 -0.17 30.94 12.19
N ALA A 88 -1.16 30.11 12.55
CA ALA A 88 -1.63 29.99 13.92
C ALA A 88 -0.72 29.14 14.80
N GLY A 89 0.29 28.49 14.21
CA GLY A 89 1.22 27.62 14.94
C GLY A 89 0.63 26.27 15.34
N ILE A 90 -0.44 25.84 14.68
CA ILE A 90 -1.10 24.57 14.95
C ILE A 90 -0.43 23.47 14.13
N ASN A 91 0.17 22.48 14.81
CA ASN A 91 0.93 21.40 14.17
C ASN A 91 0.22 20.07 14.33
N LEU A 92 -0.94 19.95 13.68
CA LEU A 92 -1.64 18.67 13.59
C LEU A 92 -1.39 18.06 12.20
N ASP A 93 -1.23 16.73 12.15
CA ASP A 93 -1.04 16.08 10.88
C ASP A 93 -2.38 15.94 10.12
N ARG A 94 -2.28 15.60 8.86
CA ARG A 94 -3.46 15.56 7.98
C ARG A 94 -4.41 14.44 8.34
N LYS A 95 -3.89 13.32 8.85
CA LYS A 95 -4.71 12.20 9.31
C LYS A 95 -5.62 12.61 10.46
N VAL A 96 -5.06 13.30 11.46
CA VAL A 96 -5.81 13.77 12.63
C VAL A 96 -6.84 14.82 12.22
N LEU A 97 -6.45 15.75 11.36
CA LEU A 97 -7.37 16.79 10.86
C LEU A 97 -8.53 16.20 10.08
N ALA A 98 -8.26 15.20 9.24
CA ALA A 98 -9.31 14.53 8.47
C ALA A 98 -10.27 13.77 9.39
N ASP A 99 -9.75 13.14 10.45
CA ASP A 99 -10.56 12.44 11.43
C ASP A 99 -11.51 13.40 12.16
N ILE A 100 -10.99 14.55 12.58
CA ILE A 100 -11.80 15.61 13.20
C ILE A 100 -12.88 16.07 12.23
N ALA A 101 -12.54 16.27 10.96
CA ALA A 101 -13.47 16.75 9.94
C ALA A 101 -14.64 15.79 9.71
N VAL A 102 -14.41 14.49 9.82
CA VAL A 102 -15.43 13.46 9.61
C VAL A 102 -16.34 13.32 10.83
N HIS A 103 -15.78 13.38 12.04
CA HIS A 103 -16.50 13.09 13.28
C HIS A 103 -17.02 14.34 14.02
N ASP A 104 -16.57 15.48 13.58
CA ASP A 104 -16.92 16.75 14.20
C ASP A 104 -17.56 17.69 13.15
#